data_6045f03bba8857ededaacb8fb735aa45
#
_entry.id   6045f03bba8857ededaacb8fb735aa45
#
_cell.length_a   1.000
_cell.length_b   1.000
_cell.length_c   1.000
_cell.angle_alpha   90.00
_cell.angle_beta   90.00
_cell.angle_gamma   90.00
#
_symmetry.space_group_name_H-M   'P 1'
#
loop_
_entity.id
_entity.type
_entity.pdbx_description
1 polymer ?
#
loop_
_entity_poly.entity_id
_entity_poly.type
_entity_poly.pdbx_seq_one_letter_code
_entity_poly.pdbx_strand_id
1 'polypeptide(L)'
;MNLNPVRVTVIDTLTGFKFIGDQIAILEEKGREDSFIFGFEESCGYLSGTYVRDKDAVNAAVLIADMADYYKDKDISLLDRLEELYKKFGYLISYLGNYEYPGTAGLSKMRSIMENLRKSTLLTKDYLNETDMLHADVLKFDIKDFGTAIVRPSGTEPKIKIYYFAEGCDMIDAKEKMKKLTVLIERMLN
;
A
#
# COMPACT_ATOMS: atom_id res chain seq x y z
N MET A 1 -24.17 9.64 -23.52
CA MET A 1 -22.96 10.46 -23.36
C MET A 1 -21.76 9.54 -23.49
N ASN A 2 -21.00 9.65 -24.58
CA ASN A 2 -19.69 8.97 -24.67
C ASN A 2 -18.72 9.72 -23.75
N LEU A 3 -18.57 9.25 -22.51
CA LEU A 3 -17.51 9.71 -21.65
C LEU A 3 -16.20 9.17 -22.24
N ASN A 4 -15.39 10.05 -22.79
CA ASN A 4 -14.00 9.71 -23.08
C ASN A 4 -13.39 9.15 -21.79
N PRO A 5 -12.66 8.03 -21.85
CA PRO A 5 -12.04 7.46 -20.66
C PRO A 5 -11.12 8.53 -20.02
N VAL A 6 -11.45 8.92 -18.80
CA VAL A 6 -10.59 9.83 -18.03
C VAL A 6 -9.27 9.11 -17.79
N ARG A 7 -8.19 9.66 -18.33
CA ARG A 7 -6.85 9.09 -18.11
C ARG A 7 -6.34 9.56 -16.75
N VAL A 8 -6.27 8.65 -15.80
CA VAL A 8 -5.70 8.90 -14.47
C VAL A 8 -4.26 8.40 -14.44
N THR A 9 -3.34 9.21 -13.91
CA THR A 9 -1.97 8.80 -13.60
C THR A 9 -1.92 8.37 -12.14
N VAL A 10 -1.46 7.16 -11.86
CA VAL A 10 -1.20 6.68 -10.51
C VAL A 10 0.28 6.87 -10.21
N ILE A 11 0.60 7.42 -9.04
CA ILE A 11 1.96 7.63 -8.56
C ILE A 11 2.12 6.85 -7.26
N ASP A 12 3.01 5.86 -7.27
CA ASP A 12 3.41 5.16 -6.05
C ASP A 12 4.44 5.98 -5.29
N THR A 13 4.21 6.14 -3.99
CA THR A 13 5.12 6.87 -3.09
C THR A 13 5.66 5.94 -1.99
N LEU A 14 6.72 6.37 -1.33
CA LEU A 14 7.14 5.73 -0.08
C LEU A 14 6.07 5.92 1.02
N THR A 15 6.08 5.05 2.02
CA THR A 15 5.16 5.13 3.15
C THR A 15 5.33 6.43 3.94
N GLY A 16 4.23 7.11 4.14
CA GLY A 16 4.13 8.36 4.87
C GLY A 16 3.43 9.45 4.05
N PHE A 17 2.36 10.00 4.61
CA PHE A 17 1.49 10.94 3.91
C PHE A 17 2.21 12.21 3.42
N LYS A 18 3.36 12.55 4.06
CA LYS A 18 4.24 13.63 3.60
C LYS A 18 4.66 13.49 2.13
N PHE A 19 4.88 12.26 1.65
CA PHE A 19 5.25 12.03 0.25
C PHE A 19 4.08 12.26 -0.72
N ILE A 20 2.85 12.04 -0.27
CA ILE A 20 1.64 12.44 -1.00
C ILE A 20 1.53 13.97 -1.00
N GLY A 21 1.77 14.62 0.14
CA GLY A 21 1.86 16.06 0.25
C GLY A 21 2.91 16.68 -0.68
N ASP A 22 4.08 16.05 -0.82
CA ASP A 22 5.13 16.47 -1.75
C ASP A 22 4.66 16.38 -3.21
N GLN A 23 3.87 15.36 -3.60
CA GLN A 23 3.30 15.29 -4.96
C GLN A 23 2.32 16.43 -5.23
N ILE A 24 1.54 16.87 -4.23
CA ILE A 24 0.68 18.04 -4.36
C ILE A 24 1.54 19.31 -4.56
N ALA A 25 2.61 19.48 -3.77
CA ALA A 25 3.53 20.62 -3.92
C ALA A 25 4.17 20.68 -5.32
N ILE A 26 4.59 19.53 -5.86
CA ILE A 26 5.12 19.42 -7.22
C ILE A 26 4.07 19.83 -8.28
N LEU A 27 2.81 19.52 -8.05
CA LEU A 27 1.73 19.94 -8.94
C LEU A 27 1.48 21.45 -8.84
N GLU A 28 1.53 22.04 -7.63
CA GLU A 28 1.41 23.48 -7.40
C GLU A 28 2.51 24.28 -8.09
N GLU A 29 3.76 23.84 -7.96
CA GLU A 29 4.90 24.47 -8.67
C GLU A 29 4.70 24.52 -10.19
N LYS A 30 3.89 23.60 -10.73
CA LYS A 30 3.56 23.52 -12.16
C LYS A 30 2.23 24.21 -12.50
N GLY A 31 1.54 24.82 -11.53
CA GLY A 31 0.19 25.39 -11.71
C GLY A 31 -0.85 24.33 -12.10
N ARG A 32 -0.73 23.10 -11.56
CA ARG A 32 -1.56 21.95 -11.89
C ARG A 32 -2.15 21.27 -10.66
N GLU A 33 -2.26 21.94 -9.55
CA GLU A 33 -2.83 21.44 -8.30
C GLU A 33 -4.22 20.83 -8.47
N ASP A 34 -5.03 21.40 -9.36
CA ASP A 34 -6.37 20.88 -9.72
C ASP A 34 -6.33 19.49 -10.40
N SER A 35 -5.14 19.03 -10.81
CA SER A 35 -4.96 17.68 -11.34
C SER A 35 -4.87 16.62 -10.25
N PHE A 36 -4.68 17.01 -8.98
CA PHE A 36 -4.71 16.05 -7.86
C PHE A 36 -6.15 15.61 -7.61
N ILE A 37 -6.38 14.30 -7.66
CA ILE A 37 -7.71 13.71 -7.49
C ILE A 37 -7.85 13.11 -6.09
N PHE A 38 -6.90 12.24 -5.71
CA PHE A 38 -7.02 11.45 -4.51
C PHE A 38 -5.67 10.90 -4.07
N GLY A 39 -5.37 10.95 -2.78
CA GLY A 39 -4.22 10.30 -2.17
C GLY A 39 -4.66 9.41 -1.02
N PHE A 40 -3.99 8.26 -0.85
CA PHE A 40 -4.32 7.35 0.24
C PHE A 40 -3.13 6.50 0.67
N GLU A 41 -3.21 6.01 1.90
CA GLU A 41 -2.33 5.01 2.48
C GLU A 41 -3.13 3.75 2.82
N GLU A 42 -2.49 2.61 2.84
CA GLU A 42 -3.09 1.33 3.27
C GLU A 42 -3.55 1.35 4.73
N SER A 43 -3.02 2.25 5.54
CA SER A 43 -3.36 2.46 6.95
C SER A 43 -4.57 3.39 7.17
N CYS A 44 -5.48 3.45 6.21
CA CYS A 44 -6.72 4.23 6.28
C CYS A 44 -6.51 5.75 6.35
N GLY A 45 -5.46 6.27 5.73
CA GLY A 45 -5.25 7.69 5.52
C GLY A 45 -5.71 8.10 4.13
N TYR A 46 -6.60 9.09 4.02
CA TYR A 46 -7.18 9.55 2.76
C TYR A 46 -7.17 11.06 2.65
N LEU A 47 -7.07 11.56 1.42
CA LEU A 47 -7.22 12.98 1.09
C LEU A 47 -7.79 13.12 -0.32
N SER A 48 -8.86 13.89 -0.49
CA SER A 48 -9.36 14.33 -1.77
C SER A 48 -9.34 15.86 -1.82
N GLY A 49 -8.37 16.44 -2.53
CA GLY A 49 -8.18 17.89 -2.62
C GLY A 49 -6.82 18.34 -2.10
N THR A 50 -6.54 19.64 -2.28
CA THR A 50 -5.19 20.20 -2.09
C THR A 50 -5.10 21.20 -0.93
N TYR A 51 -6.16 21.37 -0.15
CA TYR A 51 -6.28 22.37 0.93
C TYR A 51 -5.45 22.02 2.18
N VAL A 52 -5.02 20.76 2.34
CA VAL A 52 -4.10 20.31 3.39
C VAL A 52 -3.04 19.37 2.80
N ARG A 53 -1.98 19.09 3.56
CA ARG A 53 -0.86 18.23 3.14
C ARG A 53 -0.76 16.93 3.95
N ASP A 54 -1.82 16.59 4.66
CA ASP A 54 -1.93 15.36 5.42
C ASP A 54 -3.36 14.78 5.23
N LYS A 55 -3.54 13.55 5.67
CA LYS A 55 -4.82 12.85 5.64
C LYS A 55 -5.92 13.59 6.38
N ASP A 56 -7.11 13.58 5.82
CA ASP A 56 -8.30 14.20 6.40
C ASP A 56 -9.43 13.18 6.56
N ALA A 57 -9.65 12.75 7.79
CA ALA A 57 -10.68 11.79 8.13
C ALA A 57 -12.10 12.32 7.94
N VAL A 58 -12.30 13.63 8.11
CA VAL A 58 -13.62 14.27 7.92
C VAL A 58 -13.98 14.27 6.43
N ASN A 59 -13.04 14.67 5.58
CA ASN A 59 -13.19 14.59 4.13
C ASN A 59 -13.46 13.16 3.67
N ALA A 60 -12.71 12.19 4.19
CA ALA A 60 -12.91 10.77 3.87
C ALA A 60 -14.30 10.27 4.28
N ALA A 61 -14.79 10.67 5.47
CA ALA A 61 -16.12 10.29 5.96
C ALA A 61 -17.24 10.86 5.08
N VAL A 62 -17.13 12.12 4.68
CA VAL A 62 -18.10 12.74 3.77
C VAL A 62 -18.07 12.04 2.41
N LEU A 63 -16.88 11.82 1.85
CA LEU A 63 -16.74 11.17 0.54
C LEU A 63 -17.33 9.76 0.51
N ILE A 64 -17.15 8.96 1.57
CA ILE A 64 -17.73 7.61 1.61
C ILE A 64 -19.24 7.64 1.83
N ALA A 65 -19.76 8.62 2.57
CA ALA A 65 -21.19 8.81 2.74
C ALA A 65 -21.86 9.18 1.41
N ASP A 66 -21.30 10.15 0.68
CA ASP A 66 -21.78 10.55 -0.65
C ASP A 66 -21.72 9.38 -1.64
N MET A 67 -20.64 8.59 -1.61
CA MET A 67 -20.50 7.41 -2.44
C MET A 67 -21.58 6.36 -2.11
N ALA A 68 -21.86 6.15 -0.83
CA ALA A 68 -22.89 5.21 -0.40
C ALA A 68 -24.28 5.64 -0.86
N ASP A 69 -24.61 6.93 -0.73
CA ASP A 69 -25.89 7.51 -1.17
C ASP A 69 -26.04 7.41 -2.70
N TYR A 70 -25.01 7.78 -3.44
CA TYR A 70 -24.98 7.68 -4.91
C TYR A 70 -25.24 6.25 -5.43
N TYR A 71 -24.70 5.23 -4.76
CA TYR A 71 -24.93 3.84 -5.17
C TYR A 71 -26.27 3.30 -4.67
N LYS A 72 -26.74 3.76 -3.51
CA LYS A 72 -28.05 3.43 -2.98
C LYS A 72 -29.18 3.86 -3.93
N ASP A 73 -29.08 5.05 -4.51
CA ASP A 73 -30.04 5.55 -5.52
C ASP A 73 -30.09 4.67 -6.80
N LYS A 74 -29.14 3.77 -6.97
CA LYS A 74 -29.06 2.81 -8.07
C LYS A 74 -29.36 1.38 -7.66
N ASP A 75 -29.83 1.18 -6.43
CA ASP A 75 -30.04 -0.14 -5.84
C ASP A 75 -28.76 -1.02 -5.82
N ILE A 76 -27.59 -0.38 -5.70
CA ILE A 76 -26.27 -1.06 -5.64
C ILE A 76 -25.67 -0.81 -4.26
N SER A 77 -25.32 -1.86 -3.52
CA SER A 77 -24.54 -1.71 -2.29
C SER A 77 -23.04 -1.47 -2.59
N LEU A 78 -22.31 -0.89 -1.63
CA LEU A 78 -20.85 -0.75 -1.76
C LEU A 78 -20.15 -2.13 -1.86
N LEU A 79 -20.73 -3.18 -1.26
CA LEU A 79 -20.23 -4.54 -1.37
C LEU A 79 -20.41 -5.11 -2.78
N ASP A 80 -21.58 -4.87 -3.40
CA ASP A 80 -21.83 -5.26 -4.79
C ASP A 80 -20.85 -4.55 -5.72
N ARG A 81 -20.60 -3.26 -5.46
CA ARG A 81 -19.64 -2.49 -6.25
C ARG A 81 -18.21 -3.01 -6.09
N LEU A 82 -17.82 -3.39 -4.87
CA LEU A 82 -16.51 -4.01 -4.62
C LEU A 82 -16.39 -5.36 -5.36
N GLU A 83 -17.43 -6.19 -5.33
CA GLU A 83 -17.46 -7.46 -6.05
C GLU A 83 -17.36 -7.28 -7.58
N GLU A 84 -17.99 -6.24 -8.13
CA GLU A 84 -17.82 -5.88 -9.56
C GLU A 84 -16.37 -5.51 -9.88
N LEU A 85 -15.71 -4.76 -8.98
CA LEU A 85 -14.30 -4.41 -9.15
C LEU A 85 -13.40 -5.65 -9.11
N TYR A 86 -13.64 -6.57 -8.18
CA TYR A 86 -12.92 -7.84 -8.11
C TYR A 86 -13.11 -8.68 -9.37
N LYS A 87 -14.34 -8.79 -9.88
CA LYS A 87 -14.61 -9.51 -11.14
C LYS A 87 -13.93 -8.88 -12.35
N LYS A 88 -13.77 -7.57 -12.35
CA LYS A 88 -13.18 -6.81 -13.46
C LYS A 88 -11.66 -6.80 -13.44
N PHE A 89 -11.05 -6.71 -12.26
CA PHE A 89 -9.62 -6.45 -12.09
C PHE A 89 -8.84 -7.58 -11.41
N GLY A 90 -9.50 -8.62 -10.93
CA GLY A 90 -8.93 -9.69 -10.11
C GLY A 90 -9.21 -9.49 -8.62
N TYR A 91 -9.13 -10.59 -7.87
CA TYR A 91 -9.36 -10.61 -6.41
C TYR A 91 -8.05 -10.30 -5.70
N LEU A 92 -7.86 -9.04 -5.32
CA LEU A 92 -6.70 -8.61 -4.55
C LEU A 92 -7.04 -8.63 -3.06
N ILE A 93 -6.22 -9.30 -2.26
CA ILE A 93 -6.26 -9.23 -0.81
C ILE A 93 -4.95 -8.69 -0.26
N SER A 94 -5.04 -7.97 0.85
CA SER A 94 -3.90 -7.45 1.58
C SER A 94 -3.91 -7.92 3.03
N TYR A 95 -2.71 -8.08 3.60
CA TYR A 95 -2.53 -8.43 5.01
C TYR A 95 -1.33 -7.68 5.57
N LEU A 96 -1.45 -7.17 6.81
CA LEU A 96 -0.36 -6.53 7.53
C LEU A 96 0.15 -7.45 8.65
N GLY A 97 1.36 -7.96 8.50
CA GLY A 97 2.08 -8.68 9.54
C GLY A 97 2.88 -7.72 10.42
N ASN A 98 2.80 -7.89 11.74
CA ASN A 98 3.62 -7.16 12.71
C ASN A 98 4.47 -8.18 13.48
N TYR A 99 5.78 -8.06 13.37
CA TYR A 99 6.74 -8.99 13.99
C TYR A 99 7.56 -8.24 15.03
N GLU A 100 7.31 -8.50 16.30
CA GLU A 100 7.93 -7.82 17.43
C GLU A 100 9.12 -8.61 17.97
N TYR A 101 10.18 -7.89 18.33
CA TYR A 101 11.40 -8.45 18.87
C TYR A 101 11.69 -7.79 20.22
N PRO A 102 11.00 -8.22 21.31
CA PRO A 102 11.11 -7.57 22.61
C PRO A 102 12.50 -7.74 23.24
N GLY A 103 12.82 -6.84 24.17
CA GLY A 103 14.06 -6.87 24.94
C GLY A 103 15.19 -6.05 24.35
N THR A 104 16.28 -5.95 25.08
CA THR A 104 17.45 -5.11 24.74
C THR A 104 18.15 -5.53 23.45
N ALA A 105 18.08 -6.82 23.09
CA ALA A 105 18.63 -7.36 21.85
C ALA A 105 17.70 -7.21 20.62
N GLY A 106 16.46 -6.75 20.82
CA GLY A 106 15.45 -6.71 19.77
C GLY A 106 15.85 -5.86 18.58
N LEU A 107 16.41 -4.67 18.80
CA LEU A 107 16.92 -3.81 17.73
C LEU A 107 18.05 -4.45 16.93
N SER A 108 18.98 -5.13 17.60
CA SER A 108 20.09 -5.82 16.93
C SER A 108 19.56 -6.99 16.10
N LYS A 109 18.60 -7.76 16.63
CA LYS A 109 17.96 -8.85 15.91
C LYS A 109 17.23 -8.34 14.65
N MET A 110 16.45 -7.27 14.79
CA MET A 110 15.75 -6.64 13.68
C MET A 110 16.72 -6.20 12.55
N ARG A 111 17.84 -5.56 12.90
CA ARG A 111 18.88 -5.15 11.95
C ARG A 111 19.47 -6.36 11.22
N SER A 112 19.82 -7.40 11.97
CA SER A 112 20.37 -8.64 11.40
C SER A 112 19.39 -9.30 10.43
N ILE A 113 18.09 -9.31 10.75
CA ILE A 113 17.06 -9.82 9.85
C ILE A 113 17.01 -8.99 8.58
N MET A 114 16.99 -7.66 8.66
CA MET A 114 16.97 -6.78 7.49
C MET A 114 18.22 -6.98 6.60
N GLU A 115 19.40 -7.14 7.21
CA GLU A 115 20.64 -7.45 6.49
C GLU A 115 20.58 -8.81 5.77
N ASN A 116 20.00 -9.83 6.40
CA ASN A 116 19.84 -11.14 5.79
C ASN A 116 18.81 -11.10 4.64
N LEU A 117 17.71 -10.38 4.81
CA LEU A 117 16.72 -10.18 3.77
C LEU A 117 17.30 -9.48 2.53
N ARG A 118 18.23 -8.52 2.72
CA ARG A 118 18.94 -7.86 1.61
C ARG A 118 19.81 -8.79 0.80
N LYS A 119 20.32 -9.87 1.40
CA LYS A 119 21.14 -10.89 0.72
C LYS A 119 20.31 -11.96 0.02
N SER A 120 19.00 -11.94 0.18
CA SER A 120 18.11 -12.94 -0.41
C SER A 120 18.08 -12.84 -1.93
N THR A 121 18.11 -13.98 -2.60
CA THR A 121 17.93 -14.08 -4.05
C THR A 121 16.49 -13.76 -4.50
N LEU A 122 15.56 -13.70 -3.56
CA LEU A 122 14.15 -13.33 -3.81
C LEU A 122 13.90 -11.83 -3.72
N LEU A 123 14.90 -11.04 -3.28
CA LEU A 123 14.78 -9.59 -3.19
C LEU A 123 14.61 -8.99 -4.59
N THR A 124 13.52 -8.23 -4.78
CA THR A 124 13.24 -7.55 -6.04
C THR A 124 13.77 -6.12 -6.04
N LYS A 125 13.62 -5.41 -4.89
CA LYS A 125 14.02 -4.01 -4.78
C LYS A 125 14.42 -3.64 -3.36
N ASP A 126 15.53 -2.89 -3.23
CA ASP A 126 16.00 -2.29 -1.97
C ASP A 126 15.99 -0.76 -2.09
N TYR A 127 15.01 -0.12 -1.49
CA TYR A 127 14.81 1.33 -1.56
C TYR A 127 15.85 2.14 -0.77
N LEU A 128 16.67 1.49 0.08
CA LEU A 128 17.77 2.16 0.76
C LEU A 128 18.93 2.47 -0.19
N ASN A 129 19.13 1.63 -1.19
CA ASN A 129 20.27 1.69 -2.12
C ASN A 129 19.90 2.27 -3.50
N GLU A 130 18.70 2.82 -3.68
CA GLU A 130 18.33 3.47 -4.94
C GLU A 130 18.84 4.90 -5.02
N THR A 131 19.39 5.26 -6.20
CA THR A 131 20.03 6.56 -6.44
C THR A 131 19.06 7.68 -6.76
N ASP A 132 17.86 7.37 -7.21
CA ASP A 132 16.94 8.33 -7.83
C ASP A 132 15.71 8.69 -6.98
N MET A 133 15.58 8.12 -5.77
CA MET A 133 14.43 8.33 -4.88
C MET A 133 14.87 8.61 -3.44
N LEU A 134 13.96 9.13 -2.66
CA LEU A 134 14.14 9.27 -1.21
C LEU A 134 14.49 7.92 -0.58
N HIS A 135 15.63 7.85 0.08
CA HIS A 135 16.11 6.65 0.72
C HIS A 135 15.20 6.23 1.87
N ALA A 136 14.76 5.00 1.86
CA ALA A 136 13.98 4.40 2.94
C ALA A 136 14.44 2.96 3.17
N ASP A 137 14.48 2.55 4.44
CA ASP A 137 14.78 1.16 4.81
C ASP A 137 13.54 0.29 4.52
N VAL A 138 13.33 -0.01 3.24
CA VAL A 138 12.20 -0.79 2.72
C VAL A 138 12.71 -1.79 1.71
N LEU A 139 12.26 -3.04 1.81
CA LEU A 139 12.59 -4.12 0.89
C LEU A 139 11.33 -4.63 0.23
N LYS A 140 11.36 -4.84 -1.08
CA LYS A 140 10.25 -5.39 -1.86
C LYS A 140 10.62 -6.76 -2.41
N PHE A 141 9.70 -7.71 -2.25
CA PHE A 141 9.78 -9.07 -2.75
C PHE A 141 8.57 -9.34 -3.64
N ASP A 142 8.77 -9.40 -4.95
CA ASP A 142 7.75 -9.84 -5.90
C ASP A 142 7.94 -11.35 -6.14
N ILE A 143 7.11 -12.14 -5.51
CA ILE A 143 7.19 -13.60 -5.58
C ILE A 143 6.24 -14.09 -6.66
N LYS A 144 6.81 -14.62 -7.73
CA LYS A 144 6.04 -15.15 -8.87
C LYS A 144 4.99 -16.13 -8.38
N ASP A 145 3.78 -16.01 -8.90
CA ASP A 145 2.60 -16.85 -8.62
C ASP A 145 2.03 -16.72 -7.17
N PHE A 146 2.66 -15.97 -6.28
CA PHE A 146 2.17 -15.79 -4.90
C PHE A 146 1.73 -14.36 -4.61
N GLY A 147 2.52 -13.36 -5.01
CA GLY A 147 2.22 -11.95 -4.77
C GLY A 147 3.43 -11.14 -4.32
N THR A 148 3.17 -10.01 -3.69
CA THR A 148 4.19 -9.05 -3.26
C THR A 148 4.23 -8.96 -1.74
N ALA A 149 5.44 -8.89 -1.18
CA ALA A 149 5.68 -8.53 0.22
C ALA A 149 6.59 -7.31 0.30
N ILE A 150 6.19 -6.31 1.11
CA ILE A 150 6.97 -5.11 1.37
C ILE A 150 7.37 -5.12 2.84
N VAL A 151 8.66 -5.19 3.12
CA VAL A 151 9.23 -5.30 4.46
C VAL A 151 9.79 -3.97 4.90
N ARG A 152 9.39 -3.49 6.08
CA ARG A 152 9.81 -2.22 6.65
C ARG A 152 10.05 -2.35 8.15
N PRO A 153 11.26 -2.03 8.66
CA PRO A 153 11.48 -1.94 10.10
C PRO A 153 10.81 -0.67 10.66
N SER A 154 10.36 -0.73 11.91
CA SER A 154 9.94 0.46 12.64
C SER A 154 11.15 1.31 13.03
N GLY A 155 11.04 2.63 12.89
CA GLY A 155 12.09 3.56 13.33
C GLY A 155 12.14 3.79 14.83
N THR A 156 11.06 3.47 15.57
CA THR A 156 10.90 3.80 17.00
C THR A 156 10.75 2.59 17.90
N GLU A 157 10.41 1.44 17.35
CA GLU A 157 10.12 0.22 18.11
C GLU A 157 10.84 -0.98 17.49
N PRO A 158 11.24 -1.98 18.27
CA PRO A 158 11.91 -3.18 17.75
C PRO A 158 10.90 -4.11 17.10
N LYS A 159 10.35 -3.70 15.98
CA LYS A 159 9.40 -4.47 15.15
C LYS A 159 9.62 -4.30 13.66
N ILE A 160 9.29 -5.32 12.91
CA ILE A 160 9.22 -5.31 11.45
C ILE A 160 7.75 -5.38 11.05
N LYS A 161 7.32 -4.48 10.17
CA LYS A 161 6.04 -4.53 9.49
C LYS A 161 6.22 -5.14 8.11
N ILE A 162 5.33 -6.03 7.73
CA ILE A 162 5.32 -6.62 6.39
C ILE A 162 3.93 -6.46 5.80
N TYR A 163 3.87 -5.78 4.67
CA TYR A 163 2.66 -5.61 3.88
C TYR A 163 2.64 -6.68 2.81
N TYR A 164 1.66 -7.55 2.87
CA TYR A 164 1.46 -8.63 1.92
C TYR A 164 0.31 -8.31 0.98
N PHE A 165 0.50 -8.60 -0.30
CA PHE A 165 -0.51 -8.44 -1.35
C PHE A 165 -0.53 -9.70 -2.19
N ALA A 166 -1.71 -10.31 -2.35
CA ALA A 166 -1.90 -11.48 -3.20
C ALA A 166 -3.12 -11.28 -4.10
N GLU A 167 -2.94 -11.61 -5.39
CA GLU A 167 -3.98 -11.52 -6.40
C GLU A 167 -4.34 -12.92 -6.88
N GLY A 168 -5.65 -13.19 -7.00
CA GLY A 168 -6.18 -14.44 -7.47
C GLY A 168 -7.27 -14.30 -8.51
N CYS A 169 -7.56 -15.40 -9.22
CA CYS A 169 -8.69 -15.45 -10.13
C CYS A 169 -10.04 -15.46 -9.40
N ASP A 170 -10.05 -15.88 -8.15
CA ASP A 170 -11.15 -15.78 -7.21
C ASP A 170 -10.62 -15.56 -5.78
N MET A 171 -11.53 -15.39 -4.82
CA MET A 171 -11.18 -15.15 -3.42
C MET A 171 -10.49 -16.36 -2.76
N ILE A 172 -10.74 -17.58 -3.21
CA ILE A 172 -10.11 -18.79 -2.67
C ILE A 172 -8.65 -18.83 -3.11
N ASP A 173 -8.40 -18.66 -4.41
CA ASP A 173 -7.06 -18.61 -4.99
C ASP A 173 -6.21 -17.47 -4.36
N ALA A 174 -6.79 -16.27 -4.22
CA ALA A 174 -6.12 -15.16 -3.55
C ALA A 174 -5.71 -15.49 -2.10
N LYS A 175 -6.59 -16.14 -1.33
CA LYS A 175 -6.30 -16.58 0.05
C LYS A 175 -5.22 -17.66 0.12
N GLU A 176 -5.24 -18.62 -0.81
CA GLU A 176 -4.21 -19.66 -0.86
C GLU A 176 -2.83 -19.06 -1.21
N LYS A 177 -2.76 -18.15 -2.18
CA LYS A 177 -1.54 -17.44 -2.52
C LYS A 177 -1.03 -16.60 -1.36
N MET A 178 -1.90 -15.87 -0.68
CA MET A 178 -1.56 -15.12 0.52
C MET A 178 -0.93 -16.01 1.59
N LYS A 179 -1.52 -17.17 1.86
CA LYS A 179 -0.97 -18.13 2.83
C LYS A 179 0.43 -18.62 2.42
N LYS A 180 0.63 -18.93 1.14
CA LYS A 180 1.94 -19.38 0.62
C LYS A 180 2.97 -18.28 0.73
N LEU A 181 2.61 -17.03 0.35
CA LEU A 181 3.47 -15.85 0.45
C LEU A 181 3.89 -15.57 1.89
N THR A 182 2.92 -15.57 2.81
CA THR A 182 3.18 -15.32 4.24
C THR A 182 4.14 -16.35 4.81
N VAL A 183 3.90 -17.64 4.59
CA VAL A 183 4.78 -18.73 5.07
C VAL A 183 6.19 -18.61 4.49
N LEU A 184 6.32 -18.24 3.22
CA LEU A 184 7.63 -18.08 2.58
C LEU A 184 8.43 -16.94 3.22
N ILE A 185 7.83 -15.79 3.37
CA ILE A 185 8.50 -14.62 3.94
C ILE A 185 8.80 -14.81 5.43
N GLU A 186 7.89 -15.38 6.20
CA GLU A 186 8.10 -15.65 7.64
C GLU A 186 9.29 -16.59 7.90
N ARG A 187 9.53 -17.54 7.01
CA ARG A 187 10.73 -18.40 7.10
C ARG A 187 12.03 -17.64 6.92
N MET A 188 12.00 -16.50 6.23
CA MET A 188 13.18 -15.66 6.01
C MET A 188 13.46 -14.73 7.21
N LEU A 189 12.52 -14.60 8.17
CA LEU A 189 12.68 -13.80 9.38
C LEU A 189 13.39 -14.57 10.51
N ASN A 190 13.52 -15.87 10.39
CA ASN A 190 14.16 -16.75 11.36
C ASN A 190 15.60 -17.03 10.98
#